data_32fc812c7f9d014e9bb36064b567ff08
#
_entry.id   32fc812c7f9d014e9bb36064b567ff08
#
_cell.length_a   1.000
_cell.length_b   1.000
_cell.length_c   1.000
_cell.angle_alpha   90.00
_cell.angle_beta   90.00
_cell.angle_gamma   90.00
#
_symmetry.space_group_name_H-M   'P 1'
#
loop_
_entity.id
_entity.type
_entity.pdbx_description
1 polymer ?
#
loop_
_entity_poly.entity_id
_entity_poly.type
_entity_poly.pdbx_seq_one_letter_code
_entity_poly.pdbx_strand_id
1 'polypeptide(L)'
;MDQNFIALLKEFVAFKSISTNPAFSPEITKTVEWLRNIFSEHNFEVELLQGPTCNPIVFAMLQIDTTLPSCLIYGHYDVQPSDQFEL
;
A
#
# COMPACT_ATOMS: atom_id res chain seq x y z
N MET A 1 -20.27 -6.93 -5.32
CA MET A 1 -19.02 -6.20 -5.07
C MET A 1 -18.81 -5.19 -6.18
N ASP A 2 -18.41 -4.00 -5.84
CA ASP A 2 -18.20 -2.90 -6.77
C ASP A 2 -17.10 -3.25 -7.78
N GLN A 3 -17.36 -3.01 -9.06
CA GLN A 3 -16.40 -3.24 -10.14
C GLN A 3 -15.12 -2.40 -9.94
N ASN A 4 -15.25 -1.18 -9.42
CA ASN A 4 -14.11 -0.31 -9.15
C ASN A 4 -13.22 -0.90 -8.06
N PHE A 5 -13.80 -1.50 -7.05
CA PHE A 5 -13.04 -2.16 -5.99
C PHE A 5 -12.24 -3.34 -6.54
N ILE A 6 -12.86 -4.15 -7.39
CA ILE A 6 -12.18 -5.30 -8.00
C ILE A 6 -11.03 -4.84 -8.89
N ALA A 7 -11.24 -3.78 -9.68
CA ALA A 7 -10.20 -3.25 -10.55
C ALA A 7 -9.00 -2.75 -9.74
N LEU A 8 -9.24 -2.03 -8.65
CA LEU A 8 -8.18 -1.56 -7.76
C LEU A 8 -7.43 -2.72 -7.12
N LEU A 9 -8.15 -3.74 -6.69
CA LEU A 9 -7.52 -4.89 -6.08
C LEU A 9 -6.62 -5.63 -7.08
N LYS A 10 -7.06 -5.76 -8.32
CA LYS A 10 -6.26 -6.39 -9.37
C LYS A 10 -4.98 -5.60 -9.64
N GLU A 11 -5.06 -4.28 -9.69
CA GLU A 11 -3.86 -3.44 -9.84
C GLU A 11 -2.92 -3.63 -8.68
N PHE A 12 -3.45 -3.63 -7.46
CA PHE A 12 -2.63 -3.77 -6.26
C PHE A 12 -1.86 -5.08 -6.24
N VAL A 13 -2.56 -6.19 -6.48
CA VAL A 13 -1.92 -7.51 -6.42
C VAL A 13 -1.00 -7.78 -7.60
N ALA A 14 -1.09 -7.00 -8.66
CA ALA A 14 -0.19 -7.13 -9.80
C ALA A 14 1.22 -6.61 -9.53
N PHE A 15 1.40 -5.73 -8.53
CA PHE A 15 2.72 -5.26 -8.18
C PHE A 15 3.52 -6.38 -7.53
N LYS A 16 4.79 -6.50 -7.93
CA LYS A 16 5.70 -7.49 -7.36
C LYS A 16 6.40 -6.90 -6.14
N SER A 17 5.63 -6.52 -5.14
CA SER A 17 6.13 -5.83 -3.94
C SER A 17 6.74 -6.81 -2.94
N ILE A 18 7.71 -7.59 -3.41
CA ILE A 18 8.41 -8.59 -2.60
C ILE A 18 9.46 -7.90 -1.75
N SER A 19 9.21 -7.85 -0.43
CA SER A 19 10.06 -7.08 0.49
C SER A 19 11.33 -7.81 0.90
N THR A 20 11.40 -9.11 0.71
CA THR A 20 12.52 -9.92 1.17
C THR A 20 13.68 -9.97 0.18
N ASN A 21 13.50 -9.43 -1.01
CA ASN A 21 14.53 -9.46 -2.05
C ASN A 21 14.82 -8.04 -2.55
N PRO A 22 16.05 -7.52 -2.35
CA PRO A 22 16.39 -6.17 -2.78
C PRO A 22 16.23 -5.91 -4.28
N ALA A 23 16.24 -6.96 -5.10
CA ALA A 23 16.03 -6.81 -6.54
C ALA A 23 14.65 -6.25 -6.87
N PHE A 24 13.68 -6.37 -5.96
CA PHE A 24 12.33 -5.85 -6.14
C PHE A 24 12.12 -4.47 -5.52
N SER A 25 13.18 -3.78 -5.07
CA SER A 25 13.05 -2.43 -4.54
C SER A 25 12.32 -1.47 -5.47
N PRO A 26 12.54 -1.48 -6.79
CA PRO A 26 11.76 -0.62 -7.68
C PRO A 26 10.26 -0.93 -7.66
N GLU A 27 9.89 -2.20 -7.46
CA GLU A 27 8.48 -2.58 -7.36
C GLU A 27 7.85 -2.10 -6.05
N ILE A 28 8.62 -2.12 -4.96
CA ILE A 28 8.18 -1.52 -3.69
C ILE A 28 7.90 -0.04 -3.87
N THR A 29 8.79 0.68 -4.52
CA THR A 29 8.62 2.12 -4.78
C THR A 29 7.36 2.39 -5.60
N LYS A 30 7.12 1.60 -6.65
CA LYS A 30 5.91 1.74 -7.47
C LYS A 30 4.65 1.50 -6.65
N THR A 31 4.66 0.50 -5.79
CA THR A 31 3.52 0.16 -4.94
C THR A 31 3.23 1.29 -3.97
N VAL A 32 4.25 1.84 -3.34
CA VAL A 32 4.12 2.96 -2.42
C VAL A 32 3.53 4.18 -3.11
N GLU A 33 4.01 4.53 -4.30
CA GLU A 33 3.48 5.67 -5.04
C GLU A 33 2.03 5.45 -5.47
N TRP A 34 1.69 4.23 -5.86
CA TRP A 34 0.33 3.89 -6.22
C TRP A 34 -0.62 4.05 -5.02
N LEU A 35 -0.22 3.54 -3.84
CA LEU A 35 -1.00 3.69 -2.61
C LEU A 35 -1.15 5.16 -2.23
N ARG A 36 -0.07 5.91 -2.30
CA ARG A 36 -0.08 7.33 -1.98
C ARG A 36 -1.07 8.08 -2.85
N ASN A 37 -1.06 7.80 -4.15
CA ASN A 37 -1.97 8.46 -5.09
C ASN A 37 -3.42 8.12 -4.81
N ILE A 38 -3.73 6.87 -4.50
CA ILE A 38 -5.11 6.46 -4.19
C ILE A 38 -5.62 7.14 -2.93
N PHE A 39 -4.82 7.17 -1.88
CA PHE A 39 -5.23 7.86 -0.65
C PHE A 39 -5.42 9.35 -0.90
N SER A 40 -4.52 9.98 -1.66
CA SER A 40 -4.62 11.40 -1.96
C SER A 40 -5.86 11.72 -2.78
N GLU A 41 -6.23 10.86 -3.72
CA GLU A 41 -7.46 11.02 -4.51
C GLU A 41 -8.72 10.97 -3.66
N HIS A 42 -8.66 10.32 -2.52
CA HIS A 42 -9.77 10.21 -1.58
C HIS A 42 -9.66 11.17 -0.41
N ASN A 43 -8.87 12.23 -0.58
CA ASN A 43 -8.75 13.35 0.38
C ASN A 43 -8.04 12.98 1.69
N PHE A 44 -7.25 11.91 1.69
CA PHE A 44 -6.38 11.60 2.81
C PHE A 44 -5.12 12.45 2.75
N GLU A 45 -4.62 12.84 3.91
CA GLU A 45 -3.27 13.35 4.02
C GLU A 45 -2.32 12.15 4.11
N VAL A 46 -1.31 12.13 3.27
CA VAL A 46 -0.39 10.98 3.19
C VAL A 46 1.01 11.41 3.57
N GLU A 47 1.61 10.64 4.45
CA GLU A 47 3.01 10.82 4.84
C GLU A 47 3.73 9.49 4.69
N LEU A 48 4.93 9.53 4.11
CA LEU A 48 5.77 8.35 3.99
C LEU A 48 6.77 8.36 5.13
N LEU A 49 6.72 7.32 5.97
CA LEU A 49 7.64 7.15 7.08
C LEU A 49 8.67 6.11 6.67
N GLN A 50 9.93 6.51 6.66
CA GLN A 50 10.99 5.62 6.21
C GLN A 50 12.18 5.69 7.14
N GLY A 51 12.58 4.53 7.65
CA GLY A 51 13.83 4.38 8.36
C GLY A 51 14.99 4.09 7.42
N PRO A 52 16.23 4.05 7.94
CA PRO A 52 17.41 3.85 7.10
C PRO A 52 17.52 2.45 6.49
N THR A 53 16.87 1.46 7.08
CA THR A 53 17.00 0.06 6.66
C THR A 53 15.67 -0.63 6.39
N CYS A 54 14.58 0.10 6.40
CA CYS A 54 13.25 -0.48 6.21
C CYS A 54 12.55 0.13 5.00
N ASN A 55 11.58 -0.61 4.49
CA ASN A 55 10.71 -0.11 3.44
C ASN A 55 9.79 1.00 3.98
N PRO A 56 9.34 1.93 3.13
CA PRO A 56 8.47 3.00 3.58
C PRO A 56 7.17 2.50 4.18
N ILE A 57 6.70 3.21 5.20
CA ILE A 57 5.36 3.04 5.74
C ILE A 57 4.50 4.14 5.14
N VAL A 58 3.38 3.77 4.54
CA VAL A 58 2.41 4.73 4.03
C VAL A 58 1.45 5.04 5.17
N PHE A 59 1.53 6.26 5.70
CA PHE A 59 0.66 6.72 6.77
C PHE A 59 -0.35 7.69 6.15
N ALA A 60 -1.60 7.31 6.17
CA ALA A 60 -2.67 8.12 5.60
C ALA A 60 -3.68 8.48 6.67
N MET A 61 -4.08 9.73 6.71
CA MET A 61 -5.00 10.23 7.73
C MET A 61 -6.13 10.99 7.06
N LEU A 62 -7.34 10.63 7.43
CA LEU A 62 -8.54 11.38 7.05
C LEU A 62 -9.21 11.86 8.33
N GLN A 63 -9.19 13.18 8.55
CA GLN A 63 -9.79 13.77 9.71
C GLN A 63 -11.00 14.60 9.27
N ILE A 64 -12.18 14.15 9.66
CA ILE A 64 -13.43 14.80 9.30
C ILE A 64 -13.86 15.77 10.41
N ASP A 65 -13.78 15.32 11.66
CA ASP A 65 -14.24 16.08 12.82
C ASP A 65 -13.41 15.65 14.03
N THR A 66 -12.77 16.63 14.70
CA THR A 66 -11.92 16.35 15.85
C THR A 66 -12.70 15.88 17.08
N THR A 67 -14.02 16.06 17.08
CA THR A 67 -14.88 15.60 18.18
C THR A 67 -15.30 14.15 18.06
N LEU A 68 -15.05 13.53 16.90
CA LEU A 68 -15.43 12.14 16.66
C LEU A 68 -14.28 11.19 17.04
N PRO A 69 -14.59 9.95 17.44
CA PRO A 69 -13.58 8.95 17.68
C PRO A 69 -12.76 8.65 16.43
N SER A 70 -11.52 8.26 16.63
CA SER A 70 -10.63 7.85 15.53
C SER A 70 -10.60 6.33 15.41
N CYS A 71 -10.44 5.85 14.19
CA CYS A 71 -10.26 4.43 13.90
C CYS A 71 -8.91 4.24 13.20
N LEU A 72 -8.09 3.37 13.76
CA LEU A 72 -6.80 3.03 13.15
C LEU A 72 -6.94 1.70 12.42
N ILE A 73 -6.61 1.72 11.12
CA ILE A 73 -6.63 0.53 10.29
C ILE A 73 -5.20 0.22 9.90
N TYR A 74 -4.80 -1.02 10.09
CA TYR A 74 -3.47 -1.49 9.74
C TYR A 74 -3.53 -2.56 8.66
N GLY A 75 -2.63 -2.46 7.70
CA GLY A 75 -2.46 -3.48 6.67
C GLY A 75 -1.04 -3.46 6.15
N HIS A 76 -0.68 -4.43 5.33
CA HIS A 76 0.63 -4.45 4.70
C HIS A 76 0.47 -4.49 3.19
N TYR A 77 1.49 -3.99 2.48
CA TYR A 77 1.46 -3.93 1.02
C TYR A 77 2.49 -4.85 0.36
N ASP A 78 3.34 -5.47 1.14
CA ASP A 78 4.31 -6.40 0.60
C ASP A 78 3.69 -7.78 0.38
N VAL A 79 4.31 -8.54 -0.50
CA VAL A 79 3.93 -9.91 -0.77
C VAL A 79 5.12 -10.82 -0.60
N GLN A 80 4.87 -12.09 -0.38
CA GLN A 80 5.93 -13.08 -0.34
C GLN A 80 6.24 -13.59 -1.74
N PRO A 81 7.47 -14.08 -1.96
CA PRO A 81 7.77 -14.72 -3.23
C PRO A 81 6.82 -15.88 -3.46
N SER A 82 6.27 -15.96 -4.66
CA SER A 82 5.43 -17.09 -5.02
C SER A 82 6.29 -18.31 -5.29
N ASP A 83 5.87 -19.45 -4.79
CA ASP A 83 6.47 -20.70 -5.19
C ASP A 83 6.08 -21.03 -6.62
N GLN A 84 7.01 -21.64 -7.33
CA GLN A 84 6.68 -22.09 -8.68
C GLN A 84 5.97 -23.43 -8.59
N PHE A 85 4.68 -23.37 -8.38
CA PHE A 85 3.86 -24.56 -8.47
C PHE A 85 3.44 -24.77 -9.91
N GLU A 86 3.65 -25.95 -10.39
CA GLU A 86 2.98 -26.37 -11.62
C GLU A 86 1.63 -26.94 -11.23
N LEU A 87 0.63 -26.24 -11.64
CA LEU A 87 -0.74 -26.67 -11.42
C LEU A 87 -1.25 -27.38 -12.67
#